data_dd5e77ec032cbea234a2b85abf8e56b1
#
_entry.id   dd5e77ec032cbea234a2b85abf8e56b1
#
_cell.length_a   1.000
_cell.length_b   1.000
_cell.length_c   1.000
_cell.angle_alpha   90.00
_cell.angle_beta   90.00
_cell.angle_gamma   90.00
#
_symmetry.space_group_name_H-M   'P 1'
#
loop_
_entity.id
_entity.type
_entity.pdbx_description
1 polymer ?
#
loop_
_entity_poly.entity_id
_entity_poly.type
_entity_poly.pdbx_seq_one_letter_code
_entity_poly.pdbx_strand_id
1 'polypeptide(L)'
;MGAQWKHSGRVENAAKRGQLISKMVKEIIVATKSGDPDPANNARLRAAVEVARKASVPRDNIERAIKKGAGLLEPINYETVTFEGFSPHKVPIIVECLTENRNRTSADIRVLFKKGSLGASGSVAYMFNHLGMVEATPVDKNADFETVAIEVGAQEFEATETGARFLCDKTDLVTVTKALETMGWKVEASEFAWIAKDKVDLGEEAKKEVIAFLNDIDDNDDVHRLYTALR
;
A
#
# COMPACT_ATOMS: atom_id res chain seq x y z
N MET A 1 -0.51 -2.81 -2.56
CA MET A 1 0.25 -1.71 -3.19
C MET A 1 -0.73 -0.67 -3.71
N GLY A 2 -0.97 0.36 -2.90
CA GLY A 2 -2.02 1.34 -3.16
C GLY A 2 -1.62 2.50 -4.08
N ALA A 3 -1.11 2.22 -5.26
CA ALA A 3 -0.82 3.26 -6.24
C ALA A 3 -1.73 3.13 -7.45
N GLN A 4 -2.96 3.58 -7.32
CA GLN A 4 -3.96 3.56 -8.39
C GLN A 4 -3.59 4.38 -9.64
N TRP A 5 -2.56 5.25 -9.57
CA TRP A 5 -2.10 6.09 -10.69
C TRP A 5 -0.96 5.48 -11.52
N LYS A 6 -0.40 4.32 -11.13
CA LYS A 6 0.68 3.66 -11.89
C LYS A 6 0.13 2.94 -13.11
N HIS A 7 -0.05 3.67 -14.20
CA HIS A 7 -0.22 3.05 -15.51
C HIS A 7 1.12 2.57 -16.07
N SER A 8 1.10 1.33 -16.55
CA SER A 8 2.16 0.55 -17.17
C SER A 8 2.99 1.29 -18.22
N GLY A 9 4.29 1.03 -18.27
CA GLY A 9 5.11 1.28 -19.45
C GLY A 9 6.37 2.08 -19.23
N ARG A 10 7.16 1.80 -18.18
CA ARG A 10 8.54 2.29 -18.09
C ARG A 10 9.53 1.15 -18.05
N VAL A 11 10.49 1.21 -18.97
CA VAL A 11 11.75 0.43 -18.87
C VAL A 11 12.42 0.88 -17.57
N GLU A 12 12.42 0.04 -16.56
CA GLU A 12 12.97 0.33 -15.24
C GLU A 12 14.49 0.41 -15.34
N ASN A 13 15.06 1.58 -15.03
CA ASN A 13 16.48 1.70 -14.75
C ASN A 13 16.84 0.80 -13.54
N ALA A 14 18.06 0.25 -13.55
CA ALA A 14 18.54 -0.63 -12.47
C ALA A 14 18.39 -0.01 -11.06
N ALA A 15 18.52 1.31 -10.94
CA ALA A 15 18.30 2.05 -9.70
C ALA A 15 16.83 1.94 -9.22
N LYS A 16 15.85 2.16 -10.10
CA LYS A 16 14.42 2.04 -9.77
C LYS A 16 14.05 0.62 -9.37
N ARG A 17 14.66 -0.39 -10.00
CA ARG A 17 14.48 -1.79 -9.61
C ARG A 17 15.04 -2.06 -8.21
N GLY A 18 16.20 -1.48 -7.87
CA GLY A 18 16.78 -1.58 -6.52
C GLY A 18 15.87 -0.99 -5.45
N GLN A 19 15.30 0.19 -5.70
CA GLN A 19 14.34 0.85 -4.80
C GLN A 19 13.08 0.00 -4.61
N LEU A 20 12.53 -0.54 -5.70
CA LEU A 20 11.35 -1.40 -5.63
C LEU A 20 11.61 -2.65 -4.79
N ILE A 21 12.76 -3.30 -4.97
CA ILE A 21 13.19 -4.44 -4.16
C ILE A 21 13.32 -4.05 -2.69
N SER A 22 13.91 -2.90 -2.40
CA SER A 22 14.07 -2.38 -1.03
C SER A 22 12.71 -2.18 -0.35
N LYS A 23 11.74 -1.59 -1.03
CA LYS A 23 10.36 -1.41 -0.53
C LYS A 23 9.68 -2.75 -0.24
N MET A 24 9.81 -3.73 -1.13
CA MET A 24 9.26 -5.07 -0.92
C MET A 24 9.90 -5.79 0.26
N VAL A 25 11.21 -5.68 0.43
CA VAL A 25 11.94 -6.24 1.57
C VAL A 25 11.50 -5.59 2.88
N LYS A 26 11.32 -4.26 2.91
CA LYS A 26 10.77 -3.54 4.08
C LYS A 26 9.37 -4.05 4.44
N GLU A 27 8.48 -4.22 3.45
CA GLU A 27 7.12 -4.76 3.67
C GLU A 27 7.15 -6.16 4.28
N ILE A 28 8.00 -7.06 3.78
CA ILE A 28 8.16 -8.40 4.34
C ILE A 28 8.59 -8.33 5.82
N ILE A 29 9.56 -7.48 6.16
CA ILE A 29 10.03 -7.31 7.54
C ILE A 29 8.89 -6.83 8.45
N VAL A 30 8.12 -5.82 8.00
CA VAL A 30 7.02 -5.25 8.78
C VAL A 30 5.85 -6.23 8.90
N ALA A 31 5.49 -6.92 7.82
CA ALA A 31 4.45 -7.94 7.84
C ALA A 31 4.79 -9.09 8.80
N THR A 32 6.06 -9.51 8.82
CA THR A 32 6.55 -10.55 9.75
C THR A 32 6.54 -10.05 11.20
N LYS A 33 6.95 -8.80 11.45
CA LYS A 33 7.01 -8.22 12.79
C LYS A 33 5.62 -8.02 13.40
N SER A 34 4.60 -7.78 12.58
CA SER A 34 3.22 -7.51 13.01
C SER A 34 2.34 -8.76 13.10
N GLY A 35 2.85 -9.95 12.74
CA GLY A 35 2.08 -11.18 12.73
C GLY A 35 2.94 -12.43 12.89
N ASP A 36 2.42 -13.57 12.45
CA ASP A 36 3.16 -14.84 12.45
C ASP A 36 4.30 -14.80 11.42
N PRO A 37 5.52 -15.28 11.74
CA PRO A 37 6.62 -15.36 10.78
C PRO A 37 6.43 -16.42 9.69
N ASP A 38 5.44 -17.31 9.82
CA ASP A 38 5.08 -18.26 8.78
C ASP A 38 4.06 -17.64 7.81
N PRO A 39 4.38 -17.53 6.52
CA PRO A 39 3.42 -17.05 5.51
C PRO A 39 2.10 -17.85 5.45
N ALA A 40 2.10 -19.11 5.88
CA ALA A 40 0.88 -19.91 5.94
C ALA A 40 -0.14 -19.35 6.94
N ASN A 41 0.34 -18.76 8.03
CA ASN A 41 -0.47 -18.22 9.11
C ASN A 41 -0.63 -16.67 9.06
N ASN A 42 0.06 -16.02 8.13
CA ASN A 42 0.08 -14.57 8.00
C ASN A 42 -0.25 -14.15 6.55
N ALA A 43 -1.50 -13.80 6.30
CA ALA A 43 -1.98 -13.44 4.97
C ALA A 43 -1.22 -12.23 4.38
N ARG A 44 -0.92 -11.20 5.20
CA ARG A 44 -0.15 -10.04 4.79
C ARG A 44 1.28 -10.44 4.35
N LEU A 45 1.95 -11.28 5.14
CA LEU A 45 3.29 -11.77 4.81
C LEU A 45 3.26 -12.62 3.54
N ARG A 46 2.27 -13.49 3.40
CA ARG A 46 2.10 -14.32 2.20
C ARG A 46 1.94 -13.46 0.96
N ALA A 47 1.07 -12.45 0.99
CA ALA A 47 0.88 -11.52 -0.12
C ALA A 47 2.18 -10.74 -0.44
N ALA A 48 2.87 -10.21 0.57
CA ALA A 48 4.15 -9.51 0.39
C ALA A 48 5.22 -10.40 -0.25
N VAL A 49 5.33 -11.67 0.18
CA VAL A 49 6.26 -12.65 -0.40
C VAL A 49 5.90 -12.98 -1.85
N GLU A 50 4.62 -13.15 -2.17
CA GLU A 50 4.20 -13.38 -3.56
C GLU A 50 4.53 -12.21 -4.48
N VAL A 51 4.26 -10.98 -4.04
CA VAL A 51 4.62 -9.76 -4.80
C VAL A 51 6.13 -9.69 -5.03
N ALA A 52 6.93 -9.97 -3.99
CA ALA A 52 8.39 -9.99 -4.10
C ALA A 52 8.89 -11.07 -5.08
N ARG A 53 8.29 -12.26 -5.06
CA ARG A 53 8.60 -13.35 -6.00
C ARG A 53 8.24 -12.97 -7.45
N LYS A 54 7.06 -12.39 -7.68
CA LYS A 54 6.64 -11.90 -9.00
C LYS A 54 7.60 -10.83 -9.55
N ALA A 55 8.15 -9.99 -8.66
CA ALA A 55 9.16 -8.98 -8.99
C ALA A 55 10.59 -9.54 -9.10
N SER A 56 10.76 -10.86 -9.03
CA SER A 56 12.06 -11.53 -9.10
C SER A 56 13.05 -11.09 -8.01
N VAL A 57 12.57 -10.82 -6.80
CA VAL A 57 13.43 -10.62 -5.63
C VAL A 57 14.12 -11.94 -5.29
N PRO A 58 15.46 -11.96 -5.10
CA PRO A 58 16.18 -13.18 -4.77
C PRO A 58 15.60 -13.84 -3.50
N ARG A 59 15.49 -15.17 -3.55
CA ARG A 59 14.93 -15.96 -2.44
C ARG A 59 15.66 -15.70 -1.11
N ASP A 60 16.97 -15.59 -1.15
CA ASP A 60 17.79 -15.33 0.04
C ASP A 60 17.45 -13.97 0.69
N ASN A 61 17.09 -12.96 -0.11
CA ASN A 61 16.64 -11.66 0.40
C ASN A 61 15.29 -11.76 1.09
N ILE A 62 14.37 -12.55 0.53
CA ILE A 62 13.04 -12.80 1.14
C ILE A 62 13.21 -13.54 2.47
N GLU A 63 13.98 -14.63 2.51
CA GLU A 63 14.22 -15.41 3.73
C GLU A 63 14.94 -14.58 4.80
N ARG A 64 15.92 -13.76 4.39
CA ARG A 64 16.61 -12.85 5.30
C ARG A 64 15.67 -11.79 5.87
N ALA A 65 14.75 -11.26 5.06
CA ALA A 65 13.75 -10.30 5.50
C ALA A 65 12.79 -10.90 6.54
N ILE A 66 12.32 -12.14 6.31
CA ILE A 66 11.48 -12.88 7.26
C ILE A 66 12.25 -13.09 8.58
N LYS A 67 13.51 -13.56 8.52
CA LYS A 67 14.34 -13.75 9.72
C LYS A 67 14.56 -12.46 10.50
N LYS A 68 14.77 -11.33 9.81
CA LYS A 68 14.88 -10.01 10.45
C LYS A 68 13.58 -9.59 11.14
N GLY A 69 12.44 -9.74 10.47
CA GLY A 69 11.13 -9.44 11.04
C GLY A 69 10.79 -10.31 12.25
N ALA A 70 11.20 -11.58 12.23
CA ALA A 70 11.04 -12.53 13.34
C ALA A 70 12.02 -12.31 14.51
N GLY A 71 12.95 -11.34 14.40
CA GLY A 71 13.95 -11.07 15.45
C GLY A 71 15.09 -12.09 15.53
N LEU A 72 15.25 -12.93 14.50
CA LEU A 72 16.32 -13.96 14.45
C LEU A 72 17.65 -13.43 13.91
N LEU A 73 17.67 -12.19 13.42
CA LEU A 73 18.86 -11.45 12.97
C LEU A 73 18.87 -10.09 13.64
N GLU A 74 19.99 -9.33 13.46
CA GLU A 74 20.06 -7.96 13.99
C GLU A 74 18.82 -7.15 13.65
N PRO A 75 18.06 -6.67 14.64
CA PRO A 75 16.79 -6.03 14.43
C PRO A 75 16.97 -4.67 13.75
N ILE A 76 16.31 -4.46 12.63
CA ILE A 76 16.10 -3.12 12.08
C ILE A 76 14.78 -2.61 12.63
N ASN A 77 14.83 -1.52 13.37
CA ASN A 77 13.62 -0.89 13.90
C ASN A 77 13.05 0.10 12.88
N TYR A 78 12.26 -0.41 11.95
CA TYR A 78 11.43 0.46 11.14
C TYR A 78 10.28 1.01 11.97
N GLU A 79 10.10 2.31 11.91
CA GLU A 79 8.90 2.99 12.38
C GLU A 79 8.06 3.47 11.19
N THR A 80 6.74 3.44 11.35
CA THR A 80 5.82 4.03 10.39
C THR A 80 5.63 5.49 10.74
N VAL A 81 5.90 6.38 9.79
CA VAL A 81 5.68 7.82 9.93
C VAL A 81 4.71 8.25 8.85
N THR A 82 3.60 8.88 9.25
CA THR A 82 2.60 9.38 8.34
C THR A 82 2.76 10.89 8.15
N PHE A 83 2.78 11.32 6.89
CA PHE A 83 2.77 12.72 6.50
C PHE A 83 1.47 13.03 5.77
N GLU A 84 0.93 14.18 6.04
CA GLU A 84 -0.33 14.66 5.50
C GLU A 84 -0.13 15.96 4.75
N GLY A 85 -0.85 16.17 3.66
CA GLY A 85 -0.73 17.40 2.90
C GLY A 85 -1.55 17.42 1.63
N PHE A 86 -1.26 18.38 0.81
CA PHE A 86 -1.92 18.59 -0.47
C PHE A 86 -0.90 18.62 -1.59
N SER A 87 -1.22 17.96 -2.69
CA SER A 87 -0.48 18.10 -3.95
C SER A 87 -0.72 19.49 -4.58
N PRO A 88 -0.06 19.83 -5.69
CA PRO A 88 -0.54 20.90 -6.57
C PRO A 88 -2.05 20.71 -6.84
N HIS A 89 -2.76 21.80 -7.09
CA HIS A 89 -4.22 21.83 -7.28
C HIS A 89 -5.04 21.34 -6.06
N LYS A 90 -4.42 21.34 -4.86
CA LYS A 90 -5.08 21.05 -3.57
C LYS A 90 -5.73 19.67 -3.46
N VAL A 91 -5.20 18.64 -4.14
CA VAL A 91 -5.66 17.28 -3.94
C VAL A 91 -5.09 16.75 -2.61
N PRO A 92 -5.94 16.26 -1.68
CA PRO A 92 -5.49 15.69 -0.42
C PRO A 92 -4.64 14.43 -0.65
N ILE A 93 -3.56 14.31 0.12
CA ILE A 93 -2.68 13.14 0.08
C ILE A 93 -2.23 12.75 1.49
N ILE A 94 -2.07 11.45 1.68
CA ILE A 94 -1.44 10.85 2.86
C ILE A 94 -0.27 10.01 2.38
N VAL A 95 0.90 10.19 3.00
CA VAL A 95 2.13 9.48 2.69
C VAL A 95 2.57 8.71 3.91
N GLU A 96 2.61 7.38 3.82
CA GLU A 96 3.16 6.51 4.85
C GLU A 96 4.60 6.15 4.49
N CYS A 97 5.51 6.44 5.40
CA CYS A 97 6.93 6.11 5.28
C CYS A 97 7.30 5.01 6.27
N LEU A 98 8.14 4.07 5.83
CA LEU A 98 8.82 3.11 6.67
C LEU A 98 10.29 3.49 6.77
N THR A 99 10.72 3.96 7.93
CA THR A 99 12.07 4.47 8.11
C THR A 99 12.71 4.01 9.42
N GLU A 100 14.01 3.91 9.43
CA GLU A 100 14.84 3.78 10.62
C GLU A 100 15.34 5.13 11.14
N ASN A 101 15.11 6.22 10.38
CA ASN A 101 15.55 7.57 10.73
C ASN A 101 14.49 8.63 10.37
N ARG A 102 13.59 8.87 11.31
CA ARG A 102 12.47 9.82 11.17
C ARG A 102 12.92 11.24 10.80
N ASN A 103 14.07 11.70 11.32
CA ASN A 103 14.54 13.06 11.07
C ASN A 103 14.97 13.23 9.60
N ARG A 104 15.72 12.27 9.07
CA ARG A 104 16.11 12.24 7.66
C ARG A 104 14.87 12.24 6.78
N THR A 105 13.97 11.28 6.99
CA THR A 105 12.74 11.15 6.19
C THR A 105 11.88 12.40 6.26
N SER A 106 11.75 13.02 7.44
CA SER A 106 10.99 14.27 7.57
C SER A 106 11.61 15.43 6.78
N ALA A 107 12.93 15.51 6.69
CA ALA A 107 13.62 16.51 5.88
C ALA A 107 13.38 16.27 4.38
N ASP A 108 13.50 15.02 3.93
CA ASP A 108 13.31 14.64 2.53
C ASP A 108 11.87 14.88 2.07
N ILE A 109 10.88 14.48 2.88
CA ILE A 109 9.47 14.72 2.59
C ILE A 109 9.15 16.22 2.51
N ARG A 110 9.70 17.06 3.40
CA ARG A 110 9.53 18.52 3.30
C ARG A 110 10.07 19.09 1.98
N VAL A 111 11.18 18.55 1.48
CA VAL A 111 11.73 18.98 0.20
C VAL A 111 10.81 18.58 -0.95
N LEU A 112 10.28 17.37 -0.95
CA LEU A 112 9.34 16.87 -1.96
C LEU A 112 8.06 17.68 -1.98
N PHE A 113 7.53 18.06 -0.80
CA PHE A 113 6.31 18.86 -0.70
C PHE A 113 6.46 20.35 -1.07
N LYS A 114 7.62 20.83 -1.53
CA LYS A 114 7.78 22.22 -1.98
C LYS A 114 6.87 22.63 -3.13
N LYS A 115 6.48 21.67 -3.98
CA LYS A 115 5.52 21.91 -5.08
C LYS A 115 4.05 21.84 -4.63
N GLY A 116 3.80 21.28 -3.46
CA GLY A 116 2.50 21.15 -2.81
C GLY A 116 2.47 21.88 -1.48
N SER A 117 1.80 21.33 -0.50
CA SER A 117 1.72 21.88 0.86
C SER A 117 1.73 20.77 1.88
N LEU A 118 2.80 20.67 2.70
CA LEU A 118 2.85 19.76 3.82
C LEU A 118 2.03 20.34 4.98
N GLY A 119 1.09 19.55 5.49
CA GLY A 119 0.24 19.90 6.62
C GLY A 119 0.75 19.38 7.95
N ALA A 120 0.09 19.76 9.03
CA ALA A 120 0.27 19.14 10.34
C ALA A 120 -0.45 17.78 10.39
N SER A 121 -0.09 16.93 11.35
CA SER A 121 -0.81 15.69 11.61
C SER A 121 -2.29 15.96 11.90
N GLY A 122 -3.20 15.22 11.26
CA GLY A 122 -4.64 15.38 11.33
C GLY A 122 -5.23 16.43 10.38
N SER A 123 -4.40 17.14 9.60
CA SER A 123 -4.87 18.21 8.70
C SER A 123 -5.61 17.68 7.46
N VAL A 124 -5.38 16.44 7.07
CA VAL A 124 -5.95 15.81 5.88
C VAL A 124 -6.62 14.48 6.21
N ALA A 125 -6.21 13.81 7.28
CA ALA A 125 -6.71 12.49 7.68
C ALA A 125 -8.24 12.43 7.80
N TYR A 126 -8.91 13.50 8.20
CA TYR A 126 -10.38 13.56 8.30
C TYR A 126 -11.10 13.44 6.94
N MET A 127 -10.40 13.70 5.84
CA MET A 127 -10.90 13.54 4.46
C MET A 127 -10.85 12.09 3.97
N PHE A 128 -10.27 11.19 4.76
CA PHE A 128 -10.13 9.78 4.44
C PHE A 128 -10.78 8.92 5.52
N ASN A 129 -11.20 7.73 5.12
CA ASN A 129 -11.53 6.64 6.02
C ASN A 129 -10.32 5.71 6.12
N HIS A 130 -9.92 5.35 7.33
CA HIS A 130 -8.85 4.39 7.56
C HIS A 130 -9.45 3.01 7.79
N LEU A 131 -9.49 2.18 6.73
CA LEU A 131 -10.21 0.92 6.65
C LEU A 131 -9.28 -0.28 6.50
N GLY A 132 -9.82 -1.48 6.70
CA GLY A 132 -9.25 -2.71 6.19
C GLY A 132 -9.54 -2.82 4.70
N MET A 133 -8.55 -3.23 3.91
CA MET A 133 -8.66 -3.44 2.48
C MET A 133 -8.11 -4.81 2.10
N VAL A 134 -8.91 -5.58 1.38
CA VAL A 134 -8.48 -6.86 0.80
C VAL A 134 -8.65 -6.78 -0.71
N GLU A 135 -7.52 -6.88 -1.45
CA GLU A 135 -7.55 -7.01 -2.90
C GLU A 135 -7.43 -8.48 -3.26
N ALA A 136 -8.39 -8.99 -4.02
CA ALA A 136 -8.48 -10.40 -4.35
C ALA A 136 -8.97 -10.64 -5.77
N THR A 137 -8.49 -11.73 -6.35
CA THR A 137 -8.85 -12.20 -7.70
C THR A 137 -9.74 -13.44 -7.56
N PRO A 138 -10.92 -13.48 -8.19
CA PRO A 138 -11.79 -14.64 -8.15
C PRO A 138 -11.24 -15.79 -9.00
N VAL A 139 -11.49 -17.01 -8.59
CA VAL A 139 -11.26 -18.19 -9.45
C VAL A 139 -12.36 -18.27 -10.55
N ASP A 140 -13.60 -18.00 -10.17
CA ASP A 140 -14.71 -17.88 -11.12
C ASP A 140 -14.78 -16.45 -11.65
N LYS A 141 -14.59 -16.27 -12.96
CA LYS A 141 -14.66 -14.97 -13.63
C LYS A 141 -16.06 -14.35 -13.64
N ASN A 142 -17.10 -15.14 -13.37
CA ASN A 142 -18.49 -14.69 -13.32
C ASN A 142 -18.95 -14.42 -11.87
N ALA A 143 -18.04 -14.34 -10.91
CA ALA A 143 -18.39 -14.06 -9.52
C ALA A 143 -19.12 -12.71 -9.40
N ASP A 144 -20.25 -12.72 -8.71
CA ASP A 144 -20.97 -11.51 -8.35
C ASP A 144 -20.31 -10.87 -7.13
N PHE A 145 -19.59 -9.78 -7.36
CA PHE A 145 -18.81 -9.10 -6.33
C PHE A 145 -19.68 -8.51 -5.23
N GLU A 146 -20.91 -8.11 -5.53
CA GLU A 146 -21.85 -7.58 -4.53
C GLU A 146 -22.28 -8.68 -3.55
N THR A 147 -22.69 -9.82 -4.08
CA THR A 147 -23.05 -11.00 -3.27
C THR A 147 -21.87 -11.44 -2.41
N VAL A 148 -20.67 -11.52 -2.99
CA VAL A 148 -19.45 -11.89 -2.26
C VAL A 148 -19.13 -10.88 -1.16
N ALA A 149 -19.23 -9.57 -1.42
CA ALA A 149 -18.99 -8.53 -0.42
C ALA A 149 -19.89 -8.70 0.81
N ILE A 150 -21.18 -8.98 0.58
CA ILE A 150 -22.14 -9.25 1.67
C ILE A 150 -21.76 -10.50 2.45
N GLU A 151 -21.45 -11.59 1.76
CA GLU A 151 -21.12 -12.89 2.40
C GLU A 151 -19.85 -12.84 3.24
N VAL A 152 -18.83 -12.08 2.80
CA VAL A 152 -17.57 -11.95 3.55
C VAL A 152 -17.62 -10.86 4.62
N GLY A 153 -18.71 -10.08 4.69
CA GLY A 153 -18.87 -8.99 5.65
C GLY A 153 -18.11 -7.71 5.28
N ALA A 154 -17.85 -7.49 4.00
CA ALA A 154 -17.28 -6.23 3.52
C ALA A 154 -18.37 -5.14 3.50
N GLN A 155 -17.98 -3.90 3.78
CA GLN A 155 -18.89 -2.74 3.76
C GLN A 155 -19.07 -2.19 2.34
N GLU A 156 -18.00 -2.23 1.55
CA GLU A 156 -17.96 -1.73 0.18
C GLU A 156 -17.02 -2.61 -0.66
N PHE A 157 -17.20 -2.55 -1.97
CA PHE A 157 -16.26 -3.14 -2.92
C PHE A 157 -16.02 -2.22 -4.11
N GLU A 158 -14.84 -2.32 -4.69
CA GLU A 158 -14.48 -1.67 -5.96
C GLU A 158 -14.00 -2.75 -6.93
N ALA A 159 -14.59 -2.85 -8.11
CA ALA A 159 -14.08 -3.74 -9.14
C ALA A 159 -12.71 -3.25 -9.64
N THR A 160 -11.80 -4.19 -9.87
CA THR A 160 -10.47 -3.95 -10.45
C THR A 160 -10.36 -4.67 -11.80
N GLU A 161 -9.26 -4.46 -12.52
CA GLU A 161 -9.04 -5.13 -13.82
C GLU A 161 -9.02 -6.67 -13.70
N THR A 162 -8.59 -7.20 -12.57
CA THR A 162 -8.39 -8.64 -12.36
C THR A 162 -9.30 -9.27 -11.32
N GLY A 163 -10.06 -8.46 -10.56
CA GLY A 163 -10.90 -8.94 -9.49
C GLY A 163 -11.63 -7.82 -8.77
N ALA A 164 -11.58 -7.79 -7.44
CA ALA A 164 -12.21 -6.76 -6.64
C ALA A 164 -11.35 -6.39 -5.41
N ARG A 165 -11.57 -5.18 -4.93
CA ARG A 165 -11.06 -4.66 -3.67
C ARG A 165 -12.23 -4.56 -2.72
N PHE A 166 -12.14 -5.25 -1.58
CA PHE A 166 -13.14 -5.27 -0.53
C PHE A 166 -12.70 -4.38 0.62
N LEU A 167 -13.57 -3.51 1.09
CA LEU A 167 -13.32 -2.58 2.20
C LEU A 167 -14.13 -3.02 3.42
N CYS A 168 -13.51 -3.00 4.59
CA CYS A 168 -14.15 -3.40 5.85
C CYS A 168 -13.59 -2.57 7.01
N ASP A 169 -14.18 -2.69 8.19
CA ASP A 169 -13.57 -2.16 9.40
C ASP A 169 -12.20 -2.80 9.65
N LYS A 170 -11.28 -2.06 10.26
CA LYS A 170 -9.93 -2.57 10.57
C LYS A 170 -9.95 -3.83 11.42
N THR A 171 -10.93 -3.94 12.31
CA THR A 171 -11.12 -5.11 13.18
C THR A 171 -11.49 -6.36 12.40
N ASP A 172 -12.14 -6.20 11.25
CA ASP A 172 -12.69 -7.30 10.46
C ASP A 172 -11.77 -7.76 9.33
N LEU A 173 -10.65 -7.06 9.12
CA LEU A 173 -9.71 -7.34 8.04
C LEU A 173 -9.30 -8.82 7.96
N VAL A 174 -8.95 -9.42 9.10
CA VAL A 174 -8.52 -10.83 9.15
C VAL A 174 -9.68 -11.77 8.83
N THR A 175 -10.89 -11.46 9.30
CA THR A 175 -12.10 -12.25 9.07
C THR A 175 -12.48 -12.23 7.59
N VAL A 176 -12.53 -11.04 6.98
CA VAL A 176 -12.83 -10.84 5.56
C VAL A 176 -11.79 -11.53 4.68
N THR A 177 -10.51 -11.40 5.02
CA THR A 177 -9.42 -12.07 4.30
C THR A 177 -9.59 -13.59 4.28
N LYS A 178 -9.84 -14.20 5.45
CA LYS A 178 -10.05 -15.64 5.56
C LYS A 178 -11.33 -16.12 4.86
N ALA A 179 -12.39 -15.35 4.93
CA ALA A 179 -13.64 -15.67 4.23
C ALA A 179 -13.42 -15.71 2.71
N LEU A 180 -12.75 -14.72 2.13
CA LEU A 180 -12.38 -14.70 0.71
C LEU A 180 -11.52 -15.90 0.32
N GLU A 181 -10.51 -16.24 1.13
CA GLU A 181 -9.66 -17.42 0.90
C GLU A 181 -10.49 -18.72 0.93
N THR A 182 -11.44 -18.84 1.87
CA THR A 182 -12.32 -20.02 2.01
C THR A 182 -13.25 -20.16 0.80
N MET A 183 -13.70 -19.03 0.22
CA MET A 183 -14.50 -19.01 -1.00
C MET A 183 -13.65 -19.26 -2.28
N GLY A 184 -12.35 -19.51 -2.12
CA GLY A 184 -11.44 -19.80 -3.23
C GLY A 184 -10.88 -18.55 -3.93
N TRP A 185 -11.08 -17.35 -3.37
CA TRP A 185 -10.47 -16.15 -3.92
C TRP A 185 -8.97 -16.12 -3.61
N LYS A 186 -8.19 -15.67 -4.59
CA LYS A 186 -6.76 -15.45 -4.40
C LYS A 186 -6.53 -14.07 -3.83
N VAL A 187 -6.15 -13.98 -2.57
CA VAL A 187 -5.81 -12.72 -1.92
C VAL A 187 -4.46 -12.22 -2.46
N GLU A 188 -4.46 -11.03 -3.06
CA GLU A 188 -3.27 -10.35 -3.58
C GLU A 188 -2.71 -9.33 -2.58
N ALA A 189 -3.60 -8.69 -1.79
CA ALA A 189 -3.22 -7.79 -0.70
C ALA A 189 -4.25 -7.86 0.44
N SER A 190 -3.77 -7.71 1.67
CA SER A 190 -4.60 -7.60 2.89
C SER A 190 -3.90 -6.61 3.82
N GLU A 191 -4.45 -5.40 3.95
CA GLU A 191 -3.77 -4.31 4.63
C GLU A 191 -4.73 -3.22 5.11
N PHE A 192 -4.24 -2.32 5.96
CA PHE A 192 -4.96 -1.07 6.25
C PHE A 192 -4.68 -0.05 5.15
N ALA A 193 -5.71 0.69 4.75
CA ALA A 193 -5.62 1.69 3.70
C ALA A 193 -6.42 2.95 4.05
N TRP A 194 -5.94 4.08 3.55
CA TRP A 194 -6.67 5.33 3.62
C TRP A 194 -7.48 5.53 2.34
N ILE A 195 -8.79 5.49 2.46
CA ILE A 195 -9.72 5.63 1.34
C ILE A 195 -10.33 7.02 1.39
N ALA A 196 -10.15 7.79 0.31
CA ALA A 196 -10.70 9.14 0.22
C ALA A 196 -12.24 9.10 0.27
N LYS A 197 -12.86 9.93 1.12
CA LYS A 197 -14.31 10.09 1.22
C LYS A 197 -14.88 10.72 -0.03
N ASP A 198 -14.19 11.75 -0.53
CA ASP A 198 -14.56 12.48 -1.74
C ASP A 198 -13.37 12.46 -2.70
N LYS A 199 -13.61 12.10 -3.95
CA LYS A 199 -12.59 12.10 -5.00
C LYS A 199 -12.60 13.45 -5.71
N VAL A 200 -11.41 13.96 -6.02
CA VAL A 200 -11.20 15.24 -6.71
C VAL A 200 -10.99 14.97 -8.19
N ASP A 201 -11.86 15.53 -9.03
CA ASP A 201 -11.71 15.51 -10.48
C ASP A 201 -10.95 16.75 -10.95
N LEU A 202 -9.94 16.54 -11.80
CA LEU A 202 -9.13 17.59 -12.38
C LEU A 202 -9.12 17.48 -13.90
N GLY A 203 -8.92 18.62 -14.58
CA GLY A 203 -8.63 18.61 -16.00
C GLY A 203 -7.28 17.94 -16.30
N GLU A 204 -7.10 17.45 -17.53
CA GLU A 204 -5.96 16.61 -17.95
C GLU A 204 -4.59 17.21 -17.62
N GLU A 205 -4.39 18.53 -17.81
CA GLU A 205 -3.10 19.19 -17.51
C GLU A 205 -2.81 19.21 -16.00
N ALA A 206 -3.78 19.61 -15.19
CA ALA A 206 -3.66 19.60 -13.73
C ALA A 206 -3.45 18.17 -13.19
N LYS A 207 -4.12 17.19 -13.77
CA LYS A 207 -3.96 15.77 -13.44
C LYS A 207 -2.55 15.27 -13.71
N LYS A 208 -1.94 15.67 -14.85
CA LYS A 208 -0.55 15.34 -15.16
C LYS A 208 0.44 15.92 -14.14
N GLU A 209 0.23 17.17 -13.72
CA GLU A 209 1.07 17.81 -12.70
C GLU A 209 0.99 17.09 -11.36
N VAL A 210 -0.23 16.72 -10.94
CA VAL A 210 -0.44 15.94 -9.71
C VAL A 210 0.22 14.57 -9.80
N ILE A 211 0.04 13.84 -10.91
CA ILE A 211 0.66 12.54 -11.12
C ILE A 211 2.20 12.64 -11.09
N ALA A 212 2.78 13.67 -11.71
CA ALA A 212 4.23 13.89 -11.65
C ALA A 212 4.71 14.13 -10.21
N PHE A 213 3.98 14.92 -9.44
CA PHE A 213 4.28 15.18 -8.04
C PHE A 213 4.16 13.89 -7.17
N LEU A 214 3.11 13.09 -7.39
CA LEU A 214 2.94 11.81 -6.69
C LEU A 214 4.06 10.82 -7.01
N ASN A 215 4.51 10.80 -8.28
CA ASN A 215 5.65 9.97 -8.68
C ASN A 215 6.96 10.43 -8.01
N ASP A 216 7.21 11.76 -7.94
CA ASP A 216 8.38 12.30 -7.23
C ASP A 216 8.42 11.86 -5.76
N ILE A 217 7.26 11.84 -5.08
CA ILE A 217 7.15 11.36 -3.70
C ILE A 217 7.35 9.85 -3.63
N ASP A 218 6.68 9.08 -4.50
CA ASP A 218 6.77 7.62 -4.48
C ASP A 218 8.16 7.09 -4.85
N ASP A 219 8.96 7.87 -5.58
CA ASP A 219 10.36 7.53 -5.90
C ASP A 219 11.29 7.67 -4.66
N ASN A 220 10.84 8.19 -3.51
CA ASN A 220 11.63 8.21 -2.29
C ASN A 220 11.69 6.82 -1.63
N ASP A 221 12.87 6.42 -1.18
CA ASP A 221 13.13 5.07 -0.63
C ASP A 221 12.37 4.76 0.66
N ASP A 222 12.05 5.78 1.45
CA ASP A 222 11.35 5.61 2.72
C ASP A 222 9.82 5.66 2.54
N VAL A 223 9.32 6.16 1.40
CA VAL A 223 7.89 6.16 1.09
C VAL A 223 7.44 4.73 0.78
N HIS A 224 6.53 4.24 1.62
CA HIS A 224 5.99 2.89 1.53
C HIS A 224 4.64 2.86 0.83
N ARG A 225 3.73 3.76 1.24
CA ARG A 225 2.40 3.90 0.65
C ARG A 225 2.06 5.37 0.46
N LEU A 226 1.30 5.62 -0.58
CA LEU A 226 0.79 6.93 -0.89
C LEU A 226 -0.69 6.81 -1.26
N TYR A 227 -1.51 7.58 -0.55
CA TYR A 227 -2.95 7.64 -0.75
C TYR A 227 -3.33 9.03 -1.23
N THR A 228 -4.25 9.10 -2.17
CA THR A 228 -4.67 10.36 -2.79
C THR A 228 -6.17 10.35 -3.05
N ALA A 229 -6.77 11.53 -2.96
CA ALA A 229 -8.15 11.76 -3.37
C ALA A 229 -8.30 12.05 -4.88
N LEU A 230 -7.23 11.95 -5.69
CA LEU A 230 -7.31 12.11 -7.15
C LEU A 230 -8.15 10.98 -7.75
N ARG A 231 -9.09 11.37 -8.64
CA ARG A 231 -9.88 10.42 -9.43
C ARG A 231 -9.14 9.93 -10.65
#